data_ca3a5b0e7cc6230bdc54d9437a6c88d3
#
_entry.id   ca3a5b0e7cc6230bdc54d9437a6c88d3
#
_cell.length_a   1.000
_cell.length_b   1.000
_cell.length_c   1.000
_cell.angle_alpha   90.00
_cell.angle_beta   90.00
_cell.angle_gamma   90.00
#
_symmetry.space_group_name_H-M   'P 1'
#
loop_
_entity.id
_entity.type
_entity.pdbx_description
1 polymer ?
#
loop_
_entity_poly.entity_id
_entity_poly.type
_entity_poly.pdbx_seq_one_letter_code
_entity_poly.pdbx_strand_id
1 'polypeptide(L)'
;MDMRYLKDMPIAILGAGAVGKTMAADCAMGGKEVRLWDQPRFAKTNFTNIEKTGITLSGNQFSYFGFQRKGNVKIALATDDMAKAVKGAGIIIVATVAIAHEDVFRQLIPLLEDCQ
;
A
#
# COMPACT_ATOMS: atom_id res chain seq x y z
N MET A 1 20.08 -0.66 -13.17
CA MET A 1 19.55 -0.77 -11.80
C MET A 1 19.49 -2.24 -11.39
N ASP A 2 20.07 -2.57 -10.27
CA ASP A 2 19.97 -3.92 -9.72
C ASP A 2 18.66 -4.07 -8.96
N MET A 3 17.72 -4.84 -9.51
CA MET A 3 16.40 -5.02 -8.92
C MET A 3 16.41 -5.87 -7.64
N ARG A 4 17.52 -6.51 -7.32
CA ARG A 4 17.60 -7.37 -6.13
C ARG A 4 17.46 -6.60 -4.82
N TYR A 5 17.91 -5.34 -4.80
CA TYR A 5 17.80 -4.52 -3.59
C TYR A 5 16.34 -4.15 -3.24
N LEU A 6 15.44 -4.16 -4.23
CA LEU A 6 14.02 -3.89 -3.98
C LEU A 6 13.34 -4.98 -3.13
N LYS A 7 13.97 -6.16 -3.05
CA LYS A 7 13.40 -7.29 -2.31
C LYS A 7 13.12 -6.96 -0.84
N ASP A 8 14.01 -6.20 -0.23
CA ASP A 8 13.94 -5.91 1.20
C ASP A 8 13.40 -4.50 1.50
N MET A 9 12.99 -3.76 0.47
CA MET A 9 12.49 -2.40 0.65
C MET A 9 10.97 -2.40 0.84
N PRO A 10 10.46 -1.45 1.65
CA PRO A 10 9.02 -1.31 1.84
C PRO A 10 8.28 -0.96 0.54
N ILE A 11 7.02 -1.33 0.50
CA ILE A 11 6.09 -0.92 -0.55
C ILE A 11 5.12 0.09 0.06
N ALA A 12 5.03 1.27 -0.54
CA ALA A 12 4.04 2.26 -0.17
C ALA A 12 2.85 2.18 -1.12
N ILE A 13 1.65 2.10 -0.57
CA ILE A 13 0.41 2.09 -1.34
C ILE A 13 -0.38 3.35 -0.96
N LEU A 14 -0.63 4.18 -1.94
CA LEU A 14 -1.34 5.44 -1.77
C LEU A 14 -2.78 5.30 -2.23
N GLY A 15 -3.68 5.25 -1.26
CA GLY A 15 -5.11 5.03 -1.45
C GLY A 15 -5.57 3.75 -0.75
N ALA A 16 -6.50 3.89 0.19
CA ALA A 16 -6.97 2.79 1.03
C ALA A 16 -8.42 2.39 0.72
N GLY A 17 -8.82 2.53 -0.51
CA GLY A 17 -10.09 1.97 -1.00
C GLY A 17 -9.97 0.46 -1.23
N ALA A 18 -10.93 -0.11 -1.94
CA ALA A 18 -10.96 -1.55 -2.17
C ALA A 18 -9.69 -2.07 -2.86
N VAL A 19 -9.23 -1.38 -3.91
CA VAL A 19 -8.03 -1.77 -4.66
C VAL A 19 -6.78 -1.65 -3.79
N GLY A 20 -6.61 -0.52 -3.12
CA GLY A 20 -5.43 -0.28 -2.27
C GLY A 20 -5.32 -1.28 -1.13
N LYS A 21 -6.42 -1.58 -0.45
CA LYS A 21 -6.44 -2.58 0.62
C LYS A 21 -6.15 -3.99 0.10
N THR A 22 -6.70 -4.34 -1.05
CA THR A 22 -6.45 -5.66 -1.66
C THR A 22 -4.97 -5.82 -2.02
N MET A 23 -4.39 -4.80 -2.64
CA MET A 23 -2.95 -4.80 -2.99
C MET A 23 -2.08 -4.84 -1.74
N ALA A 24 -2.44 -4.07 -0.70
CA ALA A 24 -1.71 -4.06 0.56
C ALA A 24 -1.69 -5.44 1.19
N ALA A 25 -2.84 -6.09 1.26
CA ALA A 25 -2.94 -7.44 1.82
C ALA A 25 -2.15 -8.45 1.00
N ASP A 26 -2.25 -8.40 -0.32
CA ASP A 26 -1.53 -9.33 -1.19
C ASP A 26 -0.01 -9.17 -1.05
N CYS A 27 0.49 -7.95 -1.06
CA CYS A 27 1.91 -7.69 -0.87
C CYS A 27 2.40 -8.12 0.52
N ALA A 28 1.62 -7.85 1.56
CA ALA A 28 1.97 -8.25 2.93
C ALA A 28 1.98 -9.77 3.09
N MET A 29 1.04 -10.48 2.47
CA MET A 29 1.02 -11.95 2.44
C MET A 29 2.22 -12.51 1.69
N GLY A 30 2.75 -11.78 0.73
CA GLY A 30 4.00 -12.10 0.04
C GLY A 30 5.27 -11.81 0.83
N GLY A 31 5.16 -11.37 2.07
CA GLY A 31 6.30 -11.11 2.95
C GLY A 31 6.87 -9.70 2.87
N LYS A 32 6.17 -8.76 2.23
CA LYS A 32 6.63 -7.39 2.10
C LYS A 32 6.21 -6.52 3.28
N GLU A 33 7.07 -5.57 3.65
CA GLU A 33 6.68 -4.48 4.53
C GLU A 33 5.80 -3.53 3.74
N VAL A 34 4.54 -3.40 4.14
CA VAL A 34 3.56 -2.57 3.44
C VAL A 34 3.18 -1.38 4.29
N ARG A 35 3.23 -0.21 3.67
CA ARG A 35 2.76 1.04 4.25
C ARG A 35 1.61 1.56 3.40
N LEU A 36 0.46 1.72 4.04
CA LEU A 36 -0.78 2.16 3.39
C LEU A 36 -1.09 3.58 3.80
N TRP A 37 -1.31 4.44 2.82
CA TRP A 37 -1.68 5.84 3.03
C TRP A 37 -3.05 6.13 2.45
N ASP A 38 -3.78 6.99 3.12
CA ASP A 38 -4.95 7.63 2.54
C ASP A 38 -5.01 9.10 2.95
N GLN A 39 -5.80 9.88 2.22
CA GLN A 39 -6.01 11.28 2.55
C GLN A 39 -6.62 11.40 3.95
N PRO A 40 -6.25 12.43 4.74
CA PRO A 40 -6.75 12.57 6.10
C PRO A 40 -8.27 12.49 6.22
N ARG A 41 -8.99 13.06 5.26
CA ARG A 41 -10.46 13.03 5.25
C ARG A 41 -11.06 11.64 5.11
N PHE A 42 -10.32 10.68 4.55
CA PHE A 42 -10.77 9.30 4.36
C PHE A 42 -10.11 8.30 5.30
N ALA A 43 -8.95 8.64 5.83
CA ALA A 43 -8.16 7.73 6.66
C ALA A 43 -8.94 7.24 7.87
N LYS A 44 -9.65 8.10 8.54
CA LYS A 44 -10.45 7.76 9.71
C LYS A 44 -11.49 6.67 9.42
N THR A 45 -12.11 6.73 8.25
CA THR A 45 -13.10 5.72 7.83
C THR A 45 -12.42 4.46 7.30
N ASN A 46 -11.39 4.63 6.47
CA ASN A 46 -10.77 3.51 5.76
C ASN A 46 -9.82 2.71 6.63
N PHE A 47 -9.25 3.31 7.68
CA PHE A 47 -8.27 2.62 8.52
C PHE A 47 -8.84 2.00 9.79
N THR A 48 -10.14 2.06 10.04
CA THR A 48 -10.77 1.61 11.29
C THR A 48 -10.06 0.38 11.88
N ASN A 49 -9.15 0.62 12.83
CA ASN A 49 -8.34 -0.40 13.52
C ASN A 49 -7.50 -1.32 12.61
N ILE A 50 -7.23 -0.93 11.37
CA ILE A 50 -6.58 -1.80 10.38
C ILE A 50 -5.21 -2.30 10.85
N GLU A 51 -4.46 -1.50 11.62
CA GLU A 51 -3.17 -1.91 12.17
C GLU A 51 -3.31 -3.01 13.23
N LYS A 52 -4.44 -3.03 13.93
CA LYS A 52 -4.70 -4.04 14.97
C LYS A 52 -5.34 -5.29 14.41
N THR A 53 -6.33 -5.12 13.53
CA THR A 53 -7.14 -6.22 13.01
C THR A 53 -6.60 -6.82 11.72
N GLY A 54 -5.75 -6.08 11.00
CA GLY A 54 -5.25 -6.49 9.70
C GLY A 54 -6.28 -6.35 8.60
N ILE A 55 -5.94 -6.88 7.45
CA ILE A 55 -6.80 -6.92 6.27
C ILE A 55 -7.11 -8.37 5.96
N THR A 56 -8.38 -8.68 5.76
CA THR A 56 -8.80 -10.02 5.40
C THR A 56 -9.11 -10.09 3.90
N LEU A 57 -8.42 -10.98 3.20
CA LEU A 57 -8.74 -11.34 1.82
C LEU A 57 -9.61 -12.59 1.82
N SER A 58 -10.73 -12.53 1.12
CA SER A 58 -11.64 -13.66 0.97
C SER A 58 -12.03 -13.83 -0.50
N GLY A 59 -12.54 -15.00 -0.83
CA GLY A 59 -13.00 -15.30 -2.18
C GLY A 59 -12.20 -16.42 -2.85
N ASN A 60 -12.57 -16.74 -4.09
CA ASN A 60 -11.97 -17.82 -4.89
C ASN A 60 -11.15 -17.26 -6.04
N GLN A 61 -10.40 -16.20 -5.81
CA GLN A 61 -9.55 -15.65 -6.85
C GLN A 61 -8.23 -16.41 -6.90
N PHE A 62 -7.88 -16.83 -8.09
CA PHE A 62 -6.58 -17.41 -8.36
C PHE A 62 -5.71 -16.36 -9.03
N SER A 63 -4.45 -16.25 -8.60
CA SER A 63 -3.49 -15.48 -9.34
C SER A 63 -3.23 -16.15 -10.69
N TYR A 64 -2.70 -15.40 -11.64
CA TYR A 64 -2.32 -15.91 -12.95
C TYR A 64 -1.36 -17.12 -12.84
N PHE A 65 -0.60 -17.19 -11.77
CA PHE A 65 0.37 -18.28 -11.51
C PHE A 65 -0.18 -19.40 -10.65
N GLY A 66 -1.47 -19.45 -10.40
CA GLY A 66 -2.09 -20.49 -9.59
C GLY A 66 -1.97 -20.29 -8.08
N PHE A 67 -1.43 -19.17 -7.62
CA PHE A 67 -1.38 -18.86 -6.19
C PHE A 67 -2.74 -18.34 -5.72
N GLN A 68 -3.19 -18.86 -4.60
CA GLN A 68 -4.35 -18.33 -3.92
C GLN A 68 -3.92 -17.75 -2.59
N ARG A 69 -4.05 -16.45 -2.43
CA ARG A 69 -3.77 -15.76 -1.17
C ARG A 69 -5.08 -15.34 -0.56
N LYS A 70 -5.37 -15.89 0.60
CA LYS A 70 -6.55 -15.52 1.39
C LYS A 70 -6.25 -15.69 2.87
N GLY A 71 -7.06 -15.05 3.68
CA GLY A 71 -6.91 -15.02 5.13
C GLY A 71 -6.68 -13.60 5.62
N ASN A 72 -6.18 -13.48 6.83
CA ASN A 72 -5.91 -12.19 7.46
C ASN A 72 -4.41 -11.92 7.50
N VAL A 73 -4.01 -10.70 7.20
CA VAL A 73 -2.63 -10.27 7.27
C VAL A 73 -2.56 -8.86 7.86
N LYS A 74 -1.51 -8.61 8.64
CA LYS A 74 -1.25 -7.27 9.18
C LYS A 74 -0.29 -6.52 8.28
N ILE A 75 -0.49 -5.21 8.19
CA ILE A 75 0.42 -4.30 7.47
C ILE A 75 1.29 -3.55 8.47
N ALA A 76 2.44 -3.07 8.03
CA ALA A 76 3.40 -2.42 8.91
C ALA A 76 2.94 -1.04 9.39
N LEU A 77 2.26 -0.27 8.52
CA LEU A 77 1.84 1.09 8.82
C LEU A 77 0.58 1.44 8.03
N ALA A 78 -0.38 2.06 8.70
CA ALA A 78 -1.51 2.76 8.07
C ALA A 78 -1.47 4.21 8.55
N THR A 79 -1.35 5.16 7.64
CA THR A 79 -1.11 6.55 7.99
C THR A 79 -1.77 7.52 7.02
N ASP A 80 -2.09 8.71 7.51
CA ASP A 80 -2.49 9.84 6.67
C ASP A 80 -1.33 10.81 6.37
N ASP A 81 -0.14 10.49 6.85
CA ASP A 81 1.08 11.24 6.58
C ASP A 81 1.84 10.58 5.42
N MET A 82 1.75 11.19 4.24
CA MET A 82 2.38 10.64 3.03
C MET A 82 3.90 10.52 3.17
N ALA A 83 4.55 11.47 3.84
CA ALA A 83 6.00 11.41 4.04
C ALA A 83 6.41 10.14 4.78
N LYS A 84 5.66 9.75 5.82
CA LYS A 84 5.93 8.51 6.56
C LYS A 84 5.71 7.27 5.70
N ALA A 85 4.70 7.30 4.83
CA ALA A 85 4.40 6.15 3.98
C ALA A 85 5.50 5.91 2.94
N VAL A 86 6.01 6.96 2.31
CA VAL A 86 6.91 6.82 1.16
C VAL A 86 8.38 6.83 1.51
N LYS A 87 8.77 7.26 2.70
CA LYS A 87 10.19 7.34 3.09
C LYS A 87 10.87 5.98 2.99
N GLY A 88 11.87 5.89 2.14
CA GLY A 88 12.63 4.65 1.96
C GLY A 88 11.89 3.55 1.21
N ALA A 89 10.70 3.80 0.70
CA ALA A 89 9.98 2.81 -0.08
C ALA A 89 10.66 2.56 -1.43
N GLY A 90 10.79 1.30 -1.80
CA GLY A 90 11.37 0.92 -3.09
C GLY A 90 10.34 0.97 -4.22
N ILE A 91 9.09 0.76 -3.90
CA ILE A 91 7.98 0.81 -4.85
C ILE A 91 6.86 1.65 -4.24
N ILE A 92 6.32 2.56 -5.04
CA ILE A 92 5.18 3.40 -4.65
C ILE A 92 4.06 3.12 -5.65
N ILE A 93 2.93 2.65 -5.14
CA ILE A 93 1.75 2.33 -5.94
C ILE A 93 0.66 3.35 -5.65
N VAL A 94 0.18 4.03 -6.67
CA VAL A 94 -0.93 4.98 -6.54
C VAL A 94 -2.22 4.25 -6.87
N ALA A 95 -3.03 4.00 -5.86
CA ALA A 95 -4.27 3.22 -5.95
C ALA A 95 -5.51 4.07 -5.64
N THR A 96 -5.42 5.38 -5.82
CA THR A 96 -6.55 6.29 -5.67
C THR A 96 -7.40 6.34 -6.94
N VAL A 97 -8.65 6.81 -6.81
CA VAL A 97 -9.46 7.07 -7.99
C VAL A 97 -8.80 8.10 -8.90
N ALA A 98 -9.05 8.00 -10.20
CA ALA A 98 -8.37 8.82 -11.21
C ALA A 98 -8.48 10.33 -10.95
N ILE A 99 -9.62 10.80 -10.50
CA ILE A 99 -9.85 12.23 -10.23
C ILE A 99 -8.96 12.76 -9.10
N ALA A 100 -8.48 11.89 -8.22
CA ALA A 100 -7.59 12.28 -7.12
C ALA A 100 -6.11 12.25 -7.49
N HIS A 101 -5.74 11.74 -8.66
CA HIS A 101 -4.33 11.54 -9.04
C HIS A 101 -3.54 12.83 -9.05
N GLU A 102 -4.09 13.91 -9.59
CA GLU A 102 -3.38 15.18 -9.64
C GLU A 102 -2.99 15.67 -8.25
N ASP A 103 -3.94 15.65 -7.32
CA ASP A 103 -3.70 16.08 -5.95
C ASP A 103 -2.68 15.18 -5.24
N VAL A 104 -2.81 13.88 -5.42
CA VAL A 104 -1.89 12.89 -4.85
C VAL A 104 -0.48 13.11 -5.40
N PHE A 105 -0.32 13.28 -6.70
CA PHE A 105 1.00 13.51 -7.29
C PHE A 105 1.62 14.84 -6.87
N ARG A 106 0.81 15.88 -6.68
CA ARG A 106 1.31 17.15 -6.14
C ARG A 106 1.91 16.99 -4.75
N GLN A 107 1.31 16.15 -3.92
CA GLN A 107 1.84 15.85 -2.59
C GLN A 107 3.05 14.92 -2.65
N LEU A 108 3.03 13.97 -3.57
CA LEU A 108 4.05 12.92 -3.67
C LEU A 108 5.37 13.42 -4.24
N ILE A 109 5.32 14.19 -5.33
CA ILE A 109 6.53 14.56 -6.07
C ILE A 109 7.61 15.20 -5.19
N PRO A 110 7.28 16.17 -4.30
CA PRO A 110 8.30 16.76 -3.42
C PRO A 110 8.90 15.77 -2.41
N LEU A 111 8.26 14.62 -2.18
CA LEU A 111 8.70 13.63 -1.20
C LEU A 111 9.51 12.51 -1.84
N LEU A 112 9.59 12.45 -3.16
CA LEU A 112 10.32 11.39 -3.85
C LEU A 112 11.81 11.49 -3.58
N GLU A 113 12.42 10.35 -3.31
CA GLU A 113 13.86 10.21 -3.12
C GLU A 113 14.48 9.53 -4.35
N ASP A 114 15.81 9.59 -4.45
CA ASP A 114 16.51 8.90 -5.54
C ASP A 114 16.14 7.41 -5.53
N CYS A 115 15.97 6.85 -6.70
CA CYS A 115 15.59 5.45 -6.92
C CYS A 115 14.12 5.09 -6.61
N GLN A 116 13.28 6.07 -6.42
CA GLN A 116 11.83 5.86 -6.24
C GLN A 116 11.02 6.09 -7.51
#